data_a16aaf5cc04be3efbca3f961baa05e61
#
_entry.id   a16aaf5cc04be3efbca3f961baa05e61
#
_cell.length_a   1.000
_cell.length_b   1.000
_cell.length_c   1.000
_cell.angle_alpha   90.00
_cell.angle_beta   90.00
_cell.angle_gamma   90.00
#
_symmetry.space_group_name_H-M   'P 1'
#
loop_
_entity.id
_entity.type
_entity.pdbx_description
1 polymer ?
#
loop_
_entity_poly.entity_id
_entity_poly.type
_entity_poly.pdbx_seq_one_letter_code
_entity_poly.pdbx_strand_id
1 'polypeptide(L)'
;MFLRKSKEANIYFLVILLLGIFMAYPLAYLFKFFNITDYRMKLFITHLTIFIIPAIIYLLLSKRNIRDTLKFNKLYFKDALLLILLAFVCQPMVTLLSLISQLVFPNNVATVITAIIDTPYLLFLLLFAVMPAITEEITIRGVVLAGYDDENIYVSAVVTGLFFGIMHLDGQQFLYAVALGIILALVVRITKSIFS
;
A
#
# COMPACT_ATOMS: atom_id res chain seq x y z
N MET A 1 -17.79 -10.54 18.17
CA MET A 1 -17.81 -9.66 16.97
C MET A 1 -16.47 -8.96 16.75
N PHE A 2 -15.86 -8.39 17.78
CA PHE A 2 -14.58 -7.68 17.78
C PHE A 2 -13.40 -8.50 17.21
N LEU A 3 -13.16 -9.69 17.79
CA LEU A 3 -12.11 -10.61 17.32
C LEU A 3 -12.32 -11.12 15.89
N ARG A 4 -13.54 -11.04 15.37
CA ARG A 4 -13.86 -11.48 14.02
C ARG A 4 -13.37 -10.48 12.97
N LYS A 5 -13.50 -9.16 13.21
CA LYS A 5 -13.06 -8.13 12.25
C LYS A 5 -11.54 -8.14 12.04
N SER A 6 -10.77 -8.14 13.15
CA SER A 6 -9.32 -8.19 13.08
C SER A 6 -8.80 -9.50 12.50
N LYS A 7 -9.46 -10.63 12.82
CA LYS A 7 -9.13 -11.93 12.23
C LYS A 7 -9.33 -11.94 10.71
N GLU A 8 -10.44 -11.40 10.21
CA GLU A 8 -10.71 -11.29 8.77
C GLU A 8 -9.66 -10.41 8.07
N ALA A 9 -9.29 -9.27 8.68
CA ALA A 9 -8.24 -8.38 8.18
C ALA A 9 -6.87 -9.06 8.13
N ASN A 10 -6.52 -9.84 9.17
CA ASN A 10 -5.27 -10.59 9.20
C ASN A 10 -5.22 -11.69 8.13
N ILE A 11 -6.33 -12.41 7.93
CA ILE A 11 -6.43 -13.41 6.85
C ILE A 11 -6.29 -12.72 5.49
N TYR A 12 -6.99 -11.59 5.28
CA TYR A 12 -6.85 -10.81 4.06
C TYR A 12 -5.40 -10.38 3.81
N PHE A 13 -4.74 -9.81 4.84
CA PHE A 13 -3.33 -9.43 4.74
C PHE A 13 -2.43 -10.62 4.41
N LEU A 14 -2.64 -11.77 5.06
CA LEU A 14 -1.90 -12.99 4.77
C LEU A 14 -2.07 -13.43 3.31
N VAL A 15 -3.28 -13.33 2.77
CA VAL A 15 -3.55 -13.64 1.36
C VAL A 15 -2.76 -12.71 0.44
N ILE A 16 -2.78 -11.39 0.69
CA ILE A 16 -1.99 -10.41 -0.08
C ILE A 16 -0.50 -10.72 -0.02
N LEU A 17 0.02 -11.02 1.16
CA LEU A 17 1.43 -11.37 1.37
C LEU A 17 1.81 -12.63 0.59
N LEU A 18 1.00 -13.68 0.68
CA LEU A 18 1.23 -14.93 -0.06
C LEU A 18 1.14 -14.71 -1.59
N LEU A 19 0.20 -13.90 -2.05
CA LEU A 19 0.13 -13.51 -3.46
C LEU A 19 1.40 -12.75 -3.88
N GLY A 20 1.89 -11.79 -3.08
CA GLY A 20 3.15 -11.09 -3.35
C GLY A 20 4.34 -12.02 -3.49
N ILE A 21 4.43 -13.05 -2.64
CA ILE A 21 5.52 -14.02 -2.66
C ILE A 21 5.40 -15.02 -3.82
N PHE A 22 4.21 -15.59 -4.03
CA PHE A 22 4.06 -16.74 -4.92
C PHE A 22 3.57 -16.40 -6.33
N MET A 23 2.95 -15.21 -6.57
CA MET A 23 2.45 -14.84 -7.90
C MET A 23 3.54 -14.43 -8.90
N ALA A 24 4.78 -14.22 -8.44
CA ALA A 24 5.88 -13.88 -9.34
C ALA A 24 6.07 -14.91 -10.46
N TYR A 25 6.05 -16.20 -10.14
CA TYR A 25 6.23 -17.29 -11.14
C TYR A 25 5.04 -17.42 -12.09
N PRO A 26 3.77 -17.54 -11.64
CA PRO A 26 2.61 -17.57 -12.52
C PRO A 26 2.52 -16.35 -13.44
N LEU A 27 2.77 -15.14 -12.90
CA LEU A 27 2.74 -13.92 -13.70
C LEU A 27 3.86 -13.90 -14.74
N ALA A 28 5.08 -14.31 -14.38
CA ALA A 28 6.19 -14.41 -15.33
C ALA A 28 5.86 -15.38 -16.48
N TYR A 29 5.23 -16.53 -16.17
CA TYR A 29 4.76 -17.48 -17.18
C TYR A 29 3.69 -16.86 -18.10
N LEU A 30 2.69 -16.18 -17.52
CA LEU A 30 1.64 -15.48 -18.28
C LEU A 30 2.22 -14.38 -19.17
N PHE A 31 3.16 -13.58 -18.66
CA PHE A 31 3.83 -12.54 -19.44
C PHE A 31 4.60 -13.12 -20.63
N LYS A 32 5.26 -14.26 -20.42
CA LYS A 32 5.95 -14.97 -21.51
C LYS A 32 4.93 -15.54 -22.51
N PHE A 33 3.86 -16.17 -22.05
CA PHE A 33 2.84 -16.79 -22.90
C PHE A 33 2.14 -15.75 -23.80
N PHE A 34 1.78 -14.58 -23.24
CA PHE A 34 1.16 -13.48 -23.98
C PHE A 34 2.15 -12.52 -24.64
N ASN A 35 3.45 -12.85 -24.62
CA ASN A 35 4.53 -12.00 -25.15
C ASN A 35 4.51 -10.56 -24.61
N ILE A 36 4.16 -10.38 -23.35
CA ILE A 36 4.18 -9.07 -22.67
C ILE A 36 5.62 -8.79 -22.24
N THR A 37 6.32 -7.95 -23.02
CA THR A 37 7.72 -7.59 -22.77
C THR A 37 7.84 -6.26 -22.02
N ASP A 38 6.90 -5.33 -22.21
CA ASP A 38 6.92 -4.00 -21.61
C ASP A 38 6.80 -4.09 -20.08
N TYR A 39 7.81 -3.54 -19.39
CA TYR A 39 7.88 -3.52 -17.93
C TYR A 39 6.74 -2.74 -17.28
N ARG A 40 6.25 -1.69 -17.93
CA ARG A 40 5.12 -0.85 -17.47
C ARG A 40 3.83 -1.67 -17.40
N MET A 41 3.57 -2.46 -18.43
CA MET A 41 2.42 -3.38 -18.45
C MET A 41 2.53 -4.46 -17.38
N LYS A 42 3.73 -5.02 -17.18
CA LYS A 42 3.97 -6.00 -16.12
C LYS A 42 3.68 -5.41 -14.75
N LEU A 43 4.18 -4.20 -14.47
CA LEU A 43 3.94 -3.49 -13.21
C LEU A 43 2.45 -3.26 -12.98
N PHE A 44 1.74 -2.75 -13.98
CA PHE A 44 0.30 -2.50 -13.91
C PHE A 44 -0.51 -3.78 -13.63
N ILE A 45 -0.26 -4.86 -14.38
CA ILE A 45 -0.97 -6.14 -14.21
C ILE A 45 -0.65 -6.74 -12.84
N THR A 46 0.58 -6.65 -12.38
CA THR A 46 0.98 -7.16 -11.06
C THR A 46 0.23 -6.44 -9.94
N HIS A 47 0.16 -5.10 -9.97
CA HIS A 47 -0.59 -4.33 -8.97
C HIS A 47 -2.09 -4.67 -8.97
N LEU A 48 -2.71 -4.78 -10.15
CA LEU A 48 -4.12 -5.20 -10.25
C LEU A 48 -4.33 -6.59 -9.65
N THR A 49 -3.47 -7.54 -9.99
CA THR A 49 -3.62 -8.94 -9.58
C THR A 49 -3.41 -9.12 -8.07
N ILE A 50 -2.38 -8.47 -7.49
CA ILE A 50 -2.02 -8.67 -6.09
C ILE A 50 -2.89 -7.83 -5.14
N PHE A 51 -3.29 -6.62 -5.53
CA PHE A 51 -3.98 -5.70 -4.63
C PHE A 51 -5.46 -5.52 -4.95
N ILE A 52 -5.80 -5.18 -6.20
CA ILE A 52 -7.17 -4.78 -6.54
C ILE A 52 -8.12 -5.97 -6.59
N ILE A 53 -7.73 -7.05 -7.27
CA ILE A 53 -8.60 -8.23 -7.39
C ILE A 53 -8.93 -8.82 -6.01
N PRO A 54 -7.97 -9.07 -5.10
CA PRO A 54 -8.27 -9.55 -3.76
C PRO A 54 -9.08 -8.55 -2.92
N ALA A 55 -8.86 -7.24 -3.09
CA ALA A 55 -9.67 -6.23 -2.40
C ALA A 55 -11.13 -6.28 -2.83
N ILE A 56 -11.40 -6.39 -4.13
CA ILE A 56 -12.75 -6.54 -4.67
C ILE A 56 -13.39 -7.84 -4.13
N ILE A 57 -12.69 -8.96 -4.21
CA ILE A 57 -13.18 -10.25 -3.70
C ILE A 57 -13.51 -10.14 -2.21
N TYR A 58 -12.63 -9.56 -1.40
CA TYR A 58 -12.86 -9.35 0.02
C TYR A 58 -14.11 -8.50 0.29
N LEU A 59 -14.25 -7.37 -0.40
CA LEU A 59 -15.40 -6.46 -0.24
C LEU A 59 -16.72 -7.14 -0.61
N LEU A 60 -16.73 -7.95 -1.66
CA LEU A 60 -17.91 -8.72 -2.07
C LEU A 60 -18.27 -9.83 -1.06
N LEU A 61 -17.28 -10.56 -0.56
CA LEU A 61 -17.48 -11.68 0.36
C LEU A 61 -17.81 -11.22 1.78
N SER A 62 -17.23 -10.11 2.25
CA SER A 62 -17.42 -9.60 3.60
C SER A 62 -18.83 -9.05 3.86
N LYS A 63 -19.58 -8.74 2.80
CA LYS A 63 -20.92 -8.12 2.85
C LYS A 63 -20.93 -6.81 3.67
N ARG A 64 -19.78 -6.15 3.83
CA ARG A 64 -19.66 -4.88 4.54
C ARG A 64 -20.00 -3.72 3.61
N ASN A 65 -20.44 -2.63 4.17
CA ASN A 65 -20.62 -1.40 3.40
C ASN A 65 -19.25 -0.92 2.87
N ILE A 66 -19.11 -0.85 1.54
CA ILE A 66 -17.86 -0.48 0.87
C ILE A 66 -17.44 0.93 1.29
N ARG A 67 -18.38 1.87 1.35
CA ARG A 67 -18.11 3.26 1.72
C ARG A 67 -17.55 3.38 3.14
N ASP A 68 -18.11 2.63 4.08
CA ASP A 68 -17.67 2.67 5.47
C ASP A 68 -16.34 1.93 5.66
N THR A 69 -16.15 0.80 4.98
CA THR A 69 -14.91 0.01 5.01
C THR A 69 -13.75 0.79 4.42
N LEU A 70 -13.94 1.39 3.26
CA LEU A 70 -12.91 2.17 2.57
C LEU A 70 -12.85 3.62 3.05
N LYS A 71 -13.72 4.02 4.00
CA LYS A 71 -13.76 5.39 4.54
C LYS A 71 -13.82 6.46 3.43
N PHE A 72 -14.72 6.28 2.44
CA PHE A 72 -14.96 7.24 1.36
C PHE A 72 -15.70 8.48 1.89
N ASN A 73 -15.07 9.20 2.79
CA ASN A 73 -15.57 10.44 3.34
C ASN A 73 -14.82 11.64 2.73
N LYS A 74 -15.51 12.76 2.70
CA LYS A 74 -14.97 14.00 2.16
C LYS A 74 -13.77 14.47 2.99
N LEU A 75 -12.66 14.74 2.34
CA LEU A 75 -11.51 15.42 2.94
C LEU A 75 -11.75 16.94 2.87
N TYR A 76 -11.60 17.65 3.99
CA TYR A 76 -11.72 19.11 4.00
C TYR A 76 -10.44 19.77 3.50
N PHE A 77 -10.59 20.93 2.86
CA PHE A 77 -9.46 21.66 2.27
C PHE A 77 -8.32 21.95 3.28
N LYS A 78 -8.69 22.30 4.52
CA LYS A 78 -7.72 22.52 5.60
C LYS A 78 -6.89 21.27 5.91
N ASP A 79 -7.56 20.12 5.95
CA ASP A 79 -6.86 18.84 6.20
C ASP A 79 -5.93 18.50 5.04
N ALA A 80 -6.36 18.74 3.79
CA ALA A 80 -5.51 18.53 2.62
C ALA A 80 -4.23 19.39 2.67
N LEU A 81 -4.32 20.66 3.08
CA LEU A 81 -3.13 21.52 3.26
C LEU A 81 -2.20 21.00 4.35
N LEU A 82 -2.75 20.55 5.48
CA LEU A 82 -1.97 19.98 6.57
C LEU A 82 -1.28 18.67 6.14
N LEU A 83 -1.93 17.86 5.31
CA LEU A 83 -1.34 16.63 4.77
C LEU A 83 -0.21 16.89 3.79
N ILE A 84 -0.34 17.93 2.95
CA ILE A 84 0.77 18.36 2.10
C ILE A 84 1.97 18.79 2.96
N LEU A 85 1.74 19.58 4.02
CA LEU A 85 2.80 19.97 4.95
C LEU A 85 3.39 18.75 5.65
N LEU A 86 2.56 17.82 6.12
CA LEU A 86 3.00 16.57 6.75
C LEU A 86 3.90 15.76 5.81
N ALA A 87 3.55 15.65 4.52
CA ALA A 87 4.35 14.95 3.53
C ALA A 87 5.77 15.56 3.44
N PHE A 88 5.91 16.90 3.42
CA PHE A 88 7.22 17.57 3.45
C PHE A 88 7.98 17.31 4.75
N VAL A 89 7.30 17.37 5.89
CA VAL A 89 7.92 17.13 7.21
C VAL A 89 8.39 15.69 7.37
N CYS A 90 7.70 14.72 6.74
CA CYS A 90 8.10 13.32 6.78
C CYS A 90 9.32 12.99 5.88
N GLN A 91 9.64 13.82 4.88
CA GLN A 91 10.72 13.52 3.93
C GLN A 91 12.09 13.28 4.58
N PRO A 92 12.59 14.11 5.52
CA PRO A 92 13.86 13.84 6.19
C PRO A 92 13.88 12.49 6.92
N MET A 93 12.77 12.14 7.59
CA MET A 93 12.64 10.86 8.28
C MET A 93 12.70 9.68 7.28
N VAL A 94 11.93 9.76 6.20
CA VAL A 94 11.90 8.73 5.14
C VAL A 94 13.29 8.56 4.53
N THR A 95 13.96 9.67 4.21
CA THR A 95 15.32 9.66 3.65
C THR A 95 16.31 9.01 4.62
N LEU A 96 16.27 9.40 5.90
CA LEU A 96 17.17 8.83 6.93
C LEU A 96 16.94 7.31 7.08
N LEU A 97 15.70 6.86 7.21
CA LEU A 97 15.37 5.44 7.35
C LEU A 97 15.74 4.64 6.10
N SER A 98 15.54 5.23 4.91
CA SER A 98 15.98 4.64 3.64
C SER A 98 17.52 4.48 3.58
N LEU A 99 18.28 5.51 3.98
CA LEU A 99 19.74 5.45 4.04
C LEU A 99 20.23 4.40 5.03
N ILE A 100 19.63 4.31 6.22
CA ILE A 100 19.95 3.27 7.20
C ILE A 100 19.72 1.88 6.60
N SER A 101 18.57 1.64 5.95
CA SER A 101 18.27 0.36 5.31
C SER A 101 19.29 0.02 4.20
N GLN A 102 19.76 1.01 3.44
CA GLN A 102 20.74 0.82 2.37
C GLN A 102 22.13 0.41 2.86
N LEU A 103 22.44 0.53 4.15
CA LEU A 103 23.67 -0.04 4.72
C LEU A 103 23.69 -1.57 4.68
N VAL A 104 22.50 -2.21 4.61
CA VAL A 104 22.35 -3.66 4.67
C VAL A 104 21.74 -4.24 3.40
N PHE A 105 20.79 -3.52 2.78
CA PHE A 105 20.01 -3.99 1.64
C PHE A 105 20.28 -3.16 0.37
N PRO A 106 20.31 -3.79 -0.83
CA PRO A 106 20.46 -3.07 -2.09
C PRO A 106 19.22 -2.18 -2.36
N ASN A 107 19.43 -1.09 -3.11
CA ASN A 107 18.32 -0.20 -3.50
C ASN A 107 17.62 -0.72 -4.77
N ASN A 108 16.67 -1.62 -4.58
CA ASN A 108 15.88 -2.21 -5.66
C ASN A 108 14.96 -1.19 -6.34
N VAL A 109 14.47 -0.18 -5.61
CA VAL A 109 13.63 0.91 -6.17
C VAL A 109 14.39 1.68 -7.25
N ALA A 110 15.65 2.03 -7.02
CA ALA A 110 16.48 2.69 -8.00
C ALA A 110 16.65 1.86 -9.29
N THR A 111 16.82 0.54 -9.14
CA THR A 111 16.91 -0.38 -10.28
C THR A 111 15.63 -0.39 -11.11
N VAL A 112 14.47 -0.40 -10.47
CA VAL A 112 13.18 -0.36 -11.17
C VAL A 112 12.97 0.98 -11.86
N ILE A 113 13.31 2.09 -11.22
CA ILE A 113 13.21 3.44 -11.82
C ILE A 113 14.09 3.54 -13.07
N THR A 114 15.33 3.05 -13.01
CA THR A 114 16.24 3.07 -14.16
C THR A 114 15.74 2.23 -15.34
N ALA A 115 15.05 1.12 -15.08
CA ALA A 115 14.48 0.27 -16.12
C ALA A 115 13.34 0.93 -16.92
N ILE A 116 12.76 2.02 -16.42
CA ILE A 116 11.65 2.73 -17.04
C ILE A 116 11.89 4.23 -17.19
N ILE A 117 13.16 4.66 -17.13
CA ILE A 117 13.53 6.07 -17.17
C ILE A 117 13.06 6.79 -18.44
N ASP A 118 12.96 6.06 -19.56
CA ASP A 118 12.48 6.58 -20.86
C ASP A 118 10.95 6.69 -20.95
N THR A 119 10.23 6.43 -19.82
CA THR A 119 8.78 6.55 -19.79
C THR A 119 8.36 8.02 -19.78
N PRO A 120 7.37 8.45 -20.61
CA PRO A 120 6.85 9.81 -20.54
C PRO A 120 6.42 10.17 -19.11
N TYR A 121 6.75 11.39 -18.66
CA TYR A 121 6.59 11.82 -17.26
C TYR A 121 5.21 11.57 -16.67
N LEU A 122 4.14 11.85 -17.43
CA LEU A 122 2.78 11.64 -16.95
C LEU A 122 2.46 10.16 -16.71
N LEU A 123 2.92 9.28 -17.60
CA LEU A 123 2.76 7.83 -17.44
C LEU A 123 3.61 7.29 -16.29
N PHE A 124 4.84 7.82 -16.12
CA PHE A 124 5.70 7.50 -14.98
C PHE A 124 5.01 7.88 -13.66
N LEU A 125 4.49 9.10 -13.54
CA LEU A 125 3.76 9.57 -12.37
C LEU A 125 2.55 8.67 -12.06
N LEU A 126 1.80 8.29 -13.08
CA LEU A 126 0.63 7.41 -12.93
C LEU A 126 1.02 6.03 -12.42
N LEU A 127 2.07 5.42 -12.94
CA LEU A 127 2.50 4.06 -12.59
C LEU A 127 3.25 3.99 -11.26
N PHE A 128 4.03 5.02 -10.91
CA PHE A 128 4.92 5.01 -9.74
C PHE A 128 4.37 5.76 -8.51
N ALA A 129 3.45 6.68 -8.71
CA ALA A 129 2.87 7.43 -7.60
C ALA A 129 1.37 7.15 -7.44
N VAL A 130 0.58 7.39 -8.50
CA VAL A 130 -0.88 7.36 -8.39
C VAL A 130 -1.40 5.92 -8.21
N MET A 131 -0.92 4.99 -9.04
CA MET A 131 -1.39 3.61 -8.98
C MET A 131 -1.02 2.92 -7.66
N PRO A 132 0.25 2.94 -7.19
CA PRO A 132 0.60 2.38 -5.88
C PRO A 132 -0.19 3.07 -4.76
N ALA A 133 -0.27 4.40 -4.74
CA ALA A 133 -1.03 5.12 -3.71
C ALA A 133 -2.47 4.61 -3.61
N ILE A 134 -3.19 4.49 -4.73
CA ILE A 134 -4.57 4.00 -4.73
C ILE A 134 -4.65 2.54 -4.27
N THR A 135 -3.81 1.66 -4.81
CA THR A 135 -3.89 0.22 -4.52
C THR A 135 -3.50 -0.11 -3.09
N GLU A 136 -2.50 0.56 -2.57
CA GLU A 136 -2.01 0.41 -1.20
C GLU A 136 -2.98 1.01 -0.18
N GLU A 137 -3.55 2.20 -0.46
CA GLU A 137 -4.56 2.81 0.40
C GLU A 137 -5.82 1.93 0.50
N ILE A 138 -6.35 1.42 -0.62
CA ILE A 138 -7.49 0.50 -0.61
C ILE A 138 -7.16 -0.76 0.23
N THR A 139 -6.00 -1.34 0.02
CA THR A 139 -5.58 -2.59 0.67
C THR A 139 -5.35 -2.38 2.17
N ILE A 140 -4.50 -1.43 2.53
CA ILE A 140 -4.01 -1.27 3.90
C ILE A 140 -4.91 -0.34 4.72
N ARG A 141 -5.25 0.85 4.23
CA ARG A 141 -6.05 1.83 5.00
C ARG A 141 -7.55 1.57 4.84
N GLY A 142 -7.98 1.02 3.70
CA GLY A 142 -9.34 0.58 3.49
C GLY A 142 -9.63 -0.73 4.22
N VAL A 143 -9.10 -1.85 3.72
CA VAL A 143 -9.50 -3.18 4.20
C VAL A 143 -8.86 -3.54 5.53
N VAL A 144 -7.52 -3.46 5.64
CA VAL A 144 -6.81 -3.92 6.85
C VAL A 144 -7.13 -3.04 8.04
N LEU A 145 -6.96 -1.73 7.93
CA LEU A 145 -7.21 -0.79 9.03
C LEU A 145 -8.66 -0.83 9.52
N ALA A 146 -9.65 -1.04 8.63
CA ALA A 146 -11.05 -1.20 9.01
C ALA A 146 -11.29 -2.43 9.91
N GLY A 147 -10.46 -3.46 9.80
CA GLY A 147 -10.49 -4.61 10.71
C GLY A 147 -10.12 -4.26 12.16
N TYR A 148 -9.41 -3.16 12.34
CA TYR A 148 -8.93 -2.66 13.64
C TYR A 148 -9.66 -1.38 14.11
N ASP A 149 -10.80 -1.04 13.52
CA ASP A 149 -11.55 0.18 13.89
C ASP A 149 -12.02 0.20 15.35
N ASP A 150 -12.27 -0.96 15.93
CA ASP A 150 -12.70 -1.10 17.33
C ASP A 150 -11.50 -1.11 18.32
N GLU A 151 -10.26 -1.15 17.80
CA GLU A 151 -9.03 -1.15 18.61
C GLU A 151 -8.56 0.27 18.96
N ASN A 152 -7.68 0.36 19.96
CA ASN A 152 -7.00 1.60 20.28
C ASN A 152 -6.30 2.15 19.02
N ILE A 153 -6.38 3.47 18.83
CA ILE A 153 -5.84 4.17 17.64
C ILE A 153 -4.35 3.89 17.43
N TYR A 154 -3.55 3.84 18.49
CA TYR A 154 -2.12 3.59 18.41
C TYR A 154 -1.83 2.12 18.08
N VAL A 155 -2.57 1.19 18.67
CA VAL A 155 -2.45 -0.25 18.36
C VAL A 155 -2.78 -0.50 16.89
N SER A 156 -3.91 0.03 16.42
CA SER A 156 -4.30 -0.12 15.00
C SER A 156 -3.28 0.51 14.05
N ALA A 157 -2.70 1.67 14.40
CA ALA A 157 -1.69 2.32 13.59
C ALA A 157 -0.38 1.52 13.52
N VAL A 158 0.10 1.02 14.67
CA VAL A 158 1.34 0.23 14.71
C VAL A 158 1.19 -1.09 13.94
N VAL A 159 0.09 -1.83 14.18
CA VAL A 159 -0.16 -3.10 13.46
C VAL A 159 -0.28 -2.86 11.95
N THR A 160 -1.05 -1.86 11.54
CA THR A 160 -1.24 -1.53 10.12
C THR A 160 0.06 -1.04 9.48
N GLY A 161 0.86 -0.26 10.22
CA GLY A 161 2.18 0.19 9.76
C GLY A 161 3.16 -0.96 9.57
N LEU A 162 3.20 -1.91 10.51
CA LEU A 162 4.01 -3.13 10.37
C LEU A 162 3.57 -3.94 9.14
N PHE A 163 2.28 -4.12 8.93
CA PHE A 163 1.77 -4.81 7.74
C PHE A 163 2.14 -4.07 6.46
N PHE A 164 2.09 -2.76 6.46
CA PHE A 164 2.52 -1.95 5.32
C PHE A 164 3.99 -2.15 4.98
N GLY A 165 4.87 -2.17 5.98
CA GLY A 165 6.30 -2.45 5.76
C GLY A 165 6.54 -3.88 5.25
N ILE A 166 5.89 -4.88 5.86
CA ILE A 166 6.03 -6.30 5.47
C ILE A 166 5.52 -6.54 4.04
N MET A 167 4.45 -5.87 3.63
CA MET A 167 3.84 -6.02 2.31
C MET A 167 4.80 -5.69 1.15
N HIS A 168 5.78 -4.81 1.39
CA HIS A 168 6.76 -4.44 0.37
C HIS A 168 7.73 -5.57 0.00
N LEU A 169 7.89 -6.58 0.87
CA LEU A 169 8.82 -7.73 0.67
C LEU A 169 10.24 -7.28 0.31
N ASP A 170 10.63 -6.09 0.73
CA ASP A 170 11.91 -5.45 0.42
C ASP A 170 12.51 -4.84 1.69
N GLY A 171 13.68 -5.34 2.09
CA GLY A 171 14.36 -4.89 3.32
C GLY A 171 14.75 -3.42 3.28
N GLN A 172 15.07 -2.89 2.09
CA GLN A 172 15.42 -1.48 1.92
C GLN A 172 14.22 -0.57 2.17
N GLN A 173 13.03 -1.01 1.78
CA GLN A 173 11.79 -0.24 1.96
C GLN A 173 11.18 -0.40 3.35
N PHE A 174 11.49 -1.48 4.07
CA PHE A 174 10.78 -1.90 5.28
C PHE A 174 10.69 -0.80 6.34
N LEU A 175 11.81 -0.20 6.74
CA LEU A 175 11.84 0.76 7.86
C LEU A 175 11.01 2.01 7.58
N TYR A 176 11.21 2.65 6.42
CA TYR A 176 10.48 3.85 6.10
C TYR A 176 8.99 3.56 5.80
N ALA A 177 8.69 2.40 5.21
CA ALA A 177 7.32 2.00 4.98
C ALA A 177 6.56 1.74 6.28
N VAL A 178 7.19 1.09 7.29
CA VAL A 178 6.59 0.95 8.64
C VAL A 178 6.28 2.33 9.23
N ALA A 179 7.26 3.24 9.23
CA ALA A 179 7.10 4.57 9.82
C ALA A 179 5.99 5.38 9.11
N LEU A 180 6.01 5.44 7.78
CA LEU A 180 4.93 6.07 7.00
C LEU A 180 3.59 5.36 7.21
N GLY A 181 3.60 4.04 7.28
CA GLY A 181 2.40 3.24 7.52
C GLY A 181 1.70 3.59 8.82
N ILE A 182 2.46 3.80 9.90
CA ILE A 182 1.93 4.25 11.20
C ILE A 182 1.34 5.66 11.08
N ILE A 183 2.07 6.60 10.49
CA ILE A 183 1.63 7.99 10.33
C ILE A 183 0.34 8.06 9.50
N LEU A 184 0.30 7.42 8.35
CA LEU A 184 -0.87 7.43 7.46
C LEU A 184 -2.08 6.71 8.09
N ALA A 185 -1.86 5.62 8.85
CA ALA A 185 -2.95 4.99 9.59
C ALA A 185 -3.55 5.92 10.65
N LEU A 186 -2.71 6.67 11.40
CA LEU A 186 -3.18 7.70 12.34
C LEU A 186 -3.97 8.79 11.61
N VAL A 187 -3.47 9.27 10.48
CA VAL A 187 -4.14 10.29 9.66
C VAL A 187 -5.53 9.81 9.24
N VAL A 188 -5.66 8.61 8.67
CA VAL A 188 -6.97 8.05 8.27
C VAL A 188 -7.90 7.85 9.47
N ARG A 189 -7.37 7.45 10.64
CA ARG A 189 -8.17 7.30 11.87
C ARG A 189 -8.70 8.64 12.38
N ILE A 190 -7.95 9.73 12.22
CA ILE A 190 -8.32 11.09 12.65
C ILE A 190 -9.27 11.73 11.64
N THR A 191 -8.92 11.74 10.37
CA THR A 191 -9.71 12.37 9.30
C THR A 191 -10.96 11.59 8.90
N LYS A 192 -10.98 10.29 9.21
CA LYS A 192 -12.00 9.33 8.75
C LYS A 192 -12.12 9.26 7.22
N SER A 193 -11.08 9.64 6.48
CA SER A 193 -11.07 9.70 5.02
C SER A 193 -9.88 8.93 4.45
N ILE A 194 -10.12 8.08 3.44
CA ILE A 194 -9.05 7.40 2.68
C ILE A 194 -8.34 8.36 1.71
N PHE A 195 -8.91 9.53 1.48
CA PHE A 195 -8.31 10.57 0.61
C PHE A 195 -7.28 11.43 1.34
N SER A 196 -6.93 11.07 2.58
CA SER A 196 -5.97 11.80 3.40
C SER A 196 -4.52 11.36 3.18
#